data_607d4ba963d2abf23673c4d622d8e261
#
_entry.id   607d4ba963d2abf23673c4d622d8e261
#
_cell.length_a   1.000
_cell.length_b   1.000
_cell.length_c   1.000
_cell.angle_alpha   90.00
_cell.angle_beta   90.00
_cell.angle_gamma   90.00
#
_symmetry.space_group_name_H-M   'P 1'
#
loop_
_entity.id
_entity.type
_entity.pdbx_description
1 polymer ?
#
loop_
_entity_poly.entity_id
_entity_poly.type
_entity_poly.pdbx_seq_one_letter_code
_entity_poly.pdbx_strand_id
1 'polypeptide(L)'
;MCDEGSSSTLQIIDISNLPYSFNVVYDDNALFNKAHNIFIDTSTAKLYACASNNAMDVYSLANPVLPVLINELIDPTIGHVHDAYVRNDTAYLNCGNDGFRIFDYSNVSSISNQPNLLGSLTSYPDAGYNHSGWLNKSGDIYAMQDENHGYDIKILDLSDLTNISVISVLN
;
A
#
# COMPACT_ATOMS: atom_id res chain seq x y z
N MET A 1 -11.14 9.75 3.29
CA MET A 1 -11.75 8.74 4.19
C MET A 1 -11.85 7.45 3.39
N CYS A 2 -11.41 6.34 3.95
CA CYS A 2 -11.54 5.05 3.30
C CYS A 2 -12.80 4.35 3.80
N ASP A 3 -13.54 3.74 2.90
CA ASP A 3 -14.70 2.90 3.21
C ASP A 3 -14.77 1.79 2.16
N GLU A 4 -14.53 0.56 2.59
CA GLU A 4 -14.62 -0.61 1.71
C GLU A 4 -16.04 -1.20 1.65
N GLY A 5 -16.90 -0.84 2.60
CA GLY A 5 -18.24 -1.40 2.75
C GLY A 5 -19.32 -0.69 1.96
N SER A 6 -19.10 0.54 1.52
CA SER A 6 -20.09 1.35 0.80
C SER A 6 -19.45 2.34 -0.17
N SER A 7 -20.26 2.96 -1.03
CA SER A 7 -19.77 4.04 -1.90
C SER A 7 -19.46 5.29 -1.07
N SER A 8 -18.24 5.79 -1.22
CA SER A 8 -17.75 7.00 -0.57
C SER A 8 -17.05 7.89 -1.61
N THR A 9 -16.35 8.93 -1.16
CA THR A 9 -15.57 9.82 -2.00
C THR A 9 -14.12 9.89 -1.54
N LEU A 10 -13.21 10.14 -2.48
CA LEU A 10 -11.89 10.64 -2.13
C LEU A 10 -12.02 12.11 -1.78
N GLN A 11 -11.57 12.51 -0.59
CA GLN A 11 -11.50 13.91 -0.19
C GLN A 11 -10.04 14.36 -0.09
N ILE A 12 -9.74 15.50 -0.70
CA ILE A 12 -8.44 16.17 -0.57
C ILE A 12 -8.69 17.52 0.09
N ILE A 13 -7.98 17.78 1.17
CA ILE A 13 -8.19 18.95 2.03
C ILE A 13 -6.89 19.77 2.03
N ASP A 14 -6.98 21.03 1.65
CA ASP A 14 -5.91 22.00 1.85
C ASP A 14 -5.93 22.48 3.30
N ILE A 15 -4.86 22.17 4.02
CA ILE A 15 -4.65 22.50 5.43
C ILE A 15 -3.59 23.59 5.64
N SER A 16 -3.17 24.30 4.59
CA SER A 16 -2.10 25.31 4.64
C SER A 16 -2.40 26.46 5.62
N ASN A 17 -3.69 26.73 5.91
CA ASN A 17 -4.13 27.80 6.79
C ASN A 17 -4.48 27.34 8.21
N LEU A 18 -4.16 26.10 8.58
CA LEU A 18 -4.40 25.66 9.97
C LEU A 18 -3.60 26.51 10.98
N PRO A 19 -4.15 26.77 12.17
CA PRO A 19 -5.42 26.28 12.73
C PRO A 19 -6.65 27.14 12.37
N TYR A 20 -6.54 28.13 11.48
CA TYR A 20 -7.60 29.13 11.25
C TYR A 20 -8.69 28.62 10.29
N SER A 21 -8.32 27.88 9.25
CA SER A 21 -9.26 27.34 8.26
C SER A 21 -8.66 26.16 7.49
N PHE A 22 -9.53 25.43 6.78
CA PHE A 22 -9.16 24.45 5.77
C PHE A 22 -10.13 24.60 4.59
N ASN A 23 -9.72 24.09 3.41
CA ASN A 23 -10.56 24.02 2.22
C ASN A 23 -10.61 22.60 1.69
N VAL A 24 -11.80 22.08 1.38
CA VAL A 24 -11.95 20.85 0.60
C VAL A 24 -11.71 21.24 -0.87
N VAL A 25 -10.62 20.75 -1.45
CA VAL A 25 -10.20 21.09 -2.82
C VAL A 25 -10.56 20.00 -3.83
N TYR A 26 -10.89 18.80 -3.34
CA TYR A 26 -11.44 17.70 -4.12
C TYR A 26 -12.39 16.89 -3.24
N ASP A 27 -13.56 16.53 -3.77
CA ASP A 27 -14.53 15.64 -3.12
C ASP A 27 -15.37 14.97 -4.22
N ASP A 28 -14.93 13.80 -4.69
CA ASP A 28 -15.56 13.08 -5.79
C ASP A 28 -15.23 11.59 -5.70
N ASN A 29 -16.04 10.77 -6.35
CA ASN A 29 -15.85 9.33 -6.47
C ASN A 29 -15.45 8.87 -7.89
N ALA A 30 -15.11 9.79 -8.77
CA ALA A 30 -14.73 9.49 -10.15
C ALA A 30 -13.43 8.68 -10.27
N LEU A 31 -12.50 8.81 -9.29
CA LEU A 31 -11.27 8.03 -9.26
C LEU A 31 -11.51 6.64 -8.68
N PHE A 32 -12.08 6.60 -7.48
CA PHE A 32 -12.56 5.38 -6.82
C PHE A 32 -13.63 5.75 -5.80
N ASN A 33 -14.55 4.83 -5.53
CA ASN A 33 -15.66 5.04 -4.60
C ASN A 33 -15.50 4.26 -3.29
N LYS A 34 -14.43 3.50 -3.18
CA LYS A 34 -14.05 2.76 -1.98
C LYS A 34 -12.54 2.56 -1.97
N ALA A 35 -11.95 2.40 -0.82
CA ALA A 35 -10.61 1.89 -0.62
C ALA A 35 -10.51 1.36 0.81
N HIS A 36 -9.77 0.27 1.01
CA HIS A 36 -9.51 -0.21 2.37
C HIS A 36 -8.51 0.71 3.08
N ASN A 37 -7.41 1.02 2.43
CA ASN A 37 -6.40 1.94 2.94
C ASN A 37 -5.79 2.78 1.80
N ILE A 38 -5.09 3.86 2.17
CA ILE A 38 -4.30 4.67 1.24
C ILE A 38 -2.92 4.93 1.81
N PHE A 39 -1.91 4.94 0.95
CA PHE A 39 -0.56 5.38 1.30
C PHE A 39 -0.08 6.45 0.32
N ILE A 40 0.62 7.47 0.81
CA ILE A 40 1.19 8.53 -0.03
C ILE A 40 2.72 8.46 0.08
N ASP A 41 3.39 8.13 -1.03
CA ASP A 41 4.83 8.33 -1.13
C ASP A 41 5.09 9.78 -1.56
N THR A 42 5.45 10.61 -0.59
CA THR A 42 5.72 12.03 -0.82
C THR A 42 7.01 12.26 -1.61
N SER A 43 7.92 11.29 -1.65
CA SER A 43 9.20 11.41 -2.37
C SER A 43 9.01 11.34 -3.89
N THR A 44 8.00 10.60 -4.34
CA THR A 44 7.69 10.38 -5.77
C THR A 44 6.35 10.94 -6.19
N ALA A 45 5.62 11.58 -5.24
CA ALA A 45 4.31 12.15 -5.43
C ALA A 45 3.30 11.14 -6.01
N LYS A 46 3.19 9.98 -5.38
CA LYS A 46 2.23 8.92 -5.74
C LYS A 46 1.31 8.58 -4.58
N LEU A 47 0.03 8.35 -4.90
CA LEU A 47 -0.99 7.80 -4.01
C LEU A 47 -1.24 6.34 -4.39
N TYR A 48 -1.15 5.46 -3.42
CA TYR A 48 -1.49 4.03 -3.51
C TYR A 48 -2.80 3.80 -2.79
N ALA A 49 -3.83 3.35 -3.52
CA ALA A 49 -5.17 3.08 -2.98
C ALA A 49 -5.38 1.56 -2.94
N CYS A 50 -5.31 1.00 -1.72
CA CYS A 50 -5.43 -0.43 -1.48
C CYS A 50 -6.88 -0.87 -1.54
N ALA A 51 -7.16 -2.01 -2.19
CA ALA A 51 -8.50 -2.58 -2.36
C ALA A 51 -9.53 -1.55 -2.83
N SER A 52 -9.14 -0.76 -3.83
CA SER A 52 -10.00 0.25 -4.45
C SER A 52 -10.89 -0.38 -5.53
N ASN A 53 -10.76 0.03 -6.79
CA ASN A 53 -11.48 -0.62 -7.89
C ASN A 53 -10.86 -1.99 -8.24
N ASN A 54 -9.55 -2.12 -8.03
CA ASN A 54 -8.75 -3.31 -8.26
C ASN A 54 -8.04 -3.75 -6.95
N ALA A 55 -7.12 -4.68 -7.03
CA ALA A 55 -6.32 -5.09 -5.88
C ALA A 55 -5.59 -3.89 -5.25
N MET A 56 -5.01 -3.03 -6.10
CA MET A 56 -4.46 -1.72 -5.74
C MET A 56 -4.38 -0.84 -6.98
N ASP A 57 -4.77 0.43 -6.83
CA ASP A 57 -4.63 1.47 -7.85
C ASP A 57 -3.58 2.49 -7.43
N VAL A 58 -2.81 3.01 -8.40
CA VAL A 58 -1.78 4.03 -8.14
C VAL A 58 -2.06 5.28 -8.95
N TYR A 59 -2.04 6.41 -8.28
CA TYR A 59 -2.32 7.72 -8.86
C TYR A 59 -1.11 8.64 -8.74
N SER A 60 -0.81 9.39 -9.81
CA SER A 60 0.14 10.50 -9.76
C SER A 60 -0.46 11.67 -8.99
N LEU A 61 0.30 12.22 -8.06
CA LEU A 61 0.03 13.46 -7.33
C LEU A 61 0.90 14.61 -7.82
N ALA A 62 1.38 14.58 -9.09
CA ALA A 62 2.09 15.72 -9.69
C ALA A 62 1.28 17.02 -9.61
N ASN A 63 -0.05 16.91 -9.71
CA ASN A 63 -1.01 17.89 -9.24
C ASN A 63 -1.85 17.26 -8.12
N PRO A 64 -1.60 17.56 -6.85
CA PRO A 64 -2.24 16.87 -5.73
C PRO A 64 -3.76 17.12 -5.62
N VAL A 65 -4.28 18.18 -6.27
CA VAL A 65 -5.73 18.44 -6.29
C VAL A 65 -6.44 17.82 -7.50
N LEU A 66 -5.70 17.18 -8.40
CA LEU A 66 -6.21 16.44 -9.57
C LEU A 66 -5.38 15.17 -9.75
N PRO A 67 -5.54 14.14 -8.90
CA PRO A 67 -4.83 12.88 -9.05
C PRO A 67 -5.16 12.21 -10.40
N VAL A 68 -4.16 11.59 -11.01
CA VAL A 68 -4.31 10.89 -12.30
C VAL A 68 -3.92 9.43 -12.11
N LEU A 69 -4.81 8.50 -12.48
CA LEU A 69 -4.52 7.07 -12.47
C LEU A 69 -3.34 6.76 -13.40
N ILE A 70 -2.31 6.11 -12.87
CA ILE A 70 -1.11 5.72 -13.61
C ILE A 70 -0.85 4.22 -13.59
N ASN A 71 -1.49 3.47 -12.70
CA ASN A 71 -1.39 2.01 -12.67
C ASN A 71 -2.59 1.38 -11.97
N GLU A 72 -2.98 0.22 -12.47
CA GLU A 72 -3.81 -0.78 -11.81
C GLU A 72 -2.95 -2.02 -11.64
N LEU A 73 -2.73 -2.47 -10.41
CA LEU A 73 -1.92 -3.67 -10.15
C LEU A 73 -2.63 -4.91 -10.71
N ILE A 74 -2.01 -5.54 -11.69
CA ILE A 74 -2.48 -6.76 -12.33
C ILE A 74 -1.53 -7.90 -11.97
N ASP A 75 -1.89 -8.66 -10.94
CA ASP A 75 -1.20 -9.89 -10.55
C ASP A 75 -2.27 -10.94 -10.22
N PRO A 76 -2.36 -12.06 -10.98
CA PRO A 76 -3.40 -13.07 -10.77
C PRO A 76 -3.27 -13.82 -9.44
N THR A 77 -2.17 -13.65 -8.71
CA THR A 77 -1.93 -14.25 -7.38
C THR A 77 -2.26 -13.30 -6.23
N ILE A 78 -2.74 -12.09 -6.53
CA ILE A 78 -3.11 -11.08 -5.55
C ILE A 78 -4.57 -10.68 -5.81
N GLY A 79 -5.48 -11.16 -4.96
CA GLY A 79 -6.89 -10.76 -5.02
C GLY A 79 -7.17 -9.44 -4.31
N HIS A 80 -6.35 -9.11 -3.30
CA HIS A 80 -6.60 -7.99 -2.41
C HIS A 80 -5.29 -7.49 -1.80
N VAL A 81 -4.99 -6.21 -1.93
CA VAL A 81 -3.96 -5.52 -1.15
C VAL A 81 -4.64 -4.85 0.01
N HIS A 82 -4.42 -5.35 1.22
CA HIS A 82 -5.04 -4.84 2.44
C HIS A 82 -4.39 -3.52 2.86
N ASP A 83 -3.07 -3.50 2.91
CA ASP A 83 -2.28 -2.33 3.29
C ASP A 83 -0.97 -2.24 2.49
N ALA A 84 -0.46 -1.05 2.35
CA ALA A 84 0.81 -0.77 1.69
C ALA A 84 1.67 0.19 2.50
N TYR A 85 2.94 -0.14 2.67
CA TYR A 85 3.99 0.82 3.01
C TYR A 85 4.82 1.08 1.77
N VAL A 86 5.08 2.35 1.44
CA VAL A 86 5.87 2.68 0.25
C VAL A 86 7.00 3.63 0.59
N ARG A 87 8.17 3.40 0.02
CA ARG A 87 9.33 4.28 0.17
C ARG A 87 10.15 4.30 -1.11
N ASN A 88 10.28 5.48 -1.72
CA ASN A 88 11.06 5.69 -2.94
C ASN A 88 10.65 4.71 -4.06
N ASP A 89 9.36 4.67 -4.39
CA ASP A 89 8.77 3.78 -5.39
C ASP A 89 8.89 2.27 -5.11
N THR A 90 9.42 1.86 -3.97
CA THR A 90 9.36 0.46 -3.55
C THR A 90 8.14 0.27 -2.63
N ALA A 91 7.18 -0.54 -3.09
CA ALA A 91 5.95 -0.83 -2.38
C ALA A 91 6.03 -2.18 -1.68
N TYR A 92 5.78 -2.18 -0.37
CA TYR A 92 5.71 -3.33 0.52
C TYR A 92 4.24 -3.58 0.81
N LEU A 93 3.69 -4.63 0.19
CA LEU A 93 2.25 -4.88 0.15
C LEU A 93 1.87 -6.02 1.08
N ASN A 94 0.90 -5.76 1.97
CA ASN A 94 0.27 -6.74 2.82
C ASN A 94 -1.02 -7.18 2.14
N CYS A 95 -1.04 -8.43 1.61
CA CYS A 95 -2.06 -8.90 0.69
C CYS A 95 -3.03 -9.92 1.32
N GLY A 96 -3.31 -9.79 2.62
CA GLY A 96 -4.24 -10.68 3.31
C GLY A 96 -3.84 -12.16 3.21
N ASN A 97 -4.71 -13.00 2.67
CA ASN A 97 -4.46 -14.44 2.49
C ASN A 97 -3.40 -14.74 1.42
N ASP A 98 -3.05 -13.77 0.58
CA ASP A 98 -2.06 -13.93 -0.48
C ASP A 98 -0.63 -13.61 0.00
N GLY A 99 -0.48 -13.22 1.28
CA GLY A 99 0.79 -13.00 1.97
C GLY A 99 1.42 -11.64 1.63
N PHE A 100 2.74 -11.57 1.71
CA PHE A 100 3.52 -10.33 1.58
C PHE A 100 4.20 -10.26 0.21
N ARG A 101 4.21 -9.06 -0.41
CA ARG A 101 4.83 -8.80 -1.72
C ARG A 101 5.61 -7.49 -1.69
N ILE A 102 6.68 -7.43 -2.47
CA ILE A 102 7.47 -6.20 -2.67
C ILE A 102 7.57 -5.93 -4.16
N PHE A 103 7.16 -4.74 -4.57
CA PHE A 103 7.18 -4.31 -5.98
C PHE A 103 7.97 -3.02 -6.17
N ASP A 104 8.66 -2.92 -7.31
CA ASP A 104 9.31 -1.69 -7.78
C ASP A 104 8.38 -0.95 -8.76
N TYR A 105 7.98 0.26 -8.37
CA TYR A 105 7.14 1.20 -9.14
C TYR A 105 7.96 2.32 -9.81
N SER A 106 9.29 2.27 -9.79
CA SER A 106 10.14 3.34 -10.31
C SER A 106 9.92 3.64 -11.80
N ASN A 107 9.58 2.61 -12.58
CA ASN A 107 9.32 2.72 -14.01
C ASN A 107 7.83 2.81 -14.37
N VAL A 108 6.95 2.91 -13.37
CA VAL A 108 5.50 2.97 -13.61
C VAL A 108 5.07 4.43 -13.78
N SER A 109 4.65 4.75 -15.01
CA SER A 109 4.19 6.10 -15.40
C SER A 109 2.91 6.08 -16.24
N SER A 110 2.40 4.90 -16.55
CA SER A 110 1.14 4.72 -17.29
C SER A 110 0.52 3.36 -16.97
N ILE A 111 -0.78 3.20 -17.21
CA ILE A 111 -1.56 1.98 -16.93
C ILE A 111 -0.96 0.73 -17.61
N SER A 112 -0.32 0.89 -18.77
CA SER A 112 0.30 -0.22 -19.49
C SER A 112 1.59 -0.75 -18.86
N ASN A 113 2.21 0.00 -17.96
CA ASN A 113 3.43 -0.39 -17.28
C ASN A 113 3.10 -1.07 -15.95
N GLN A 114 3.38 -2.36 -15.85
CA GLN A 114 3.25 -3.06 -14.56
C GLN A 114 4.54 -2.94 -13.73
N PRO A 115 4.43 -2.90 -12.40
CA PRO A 115 5.59 -2.87 -11.53
C PRO A 115 6.35 -4.20 -11.58
N ASN A 116 7.64 -4.17 -11.24
CA ASN A 116 8.45 -5.37 -11.16
C ASN A 116 8.34 -6.01 -9.76
N LEU A 117 8.01 -7.29 -9.69
CA LEU A 117 8.06 -8.04 -8.43
C LEU A 117 9.53 -8.19 -8.02
N LEU A 118 9.89 -7.70 -6.83
CA LEU A 118 11.23 -7.80 -6.24
C LEU A 118 11.35 -8.97 -5.26
N GLY A 119 10.28 -9.31 -4.56
CA GLY A 119 10.27 -10.37 -3.59
C GLY A 119 8.88 -10.71 -3.06
N SER A 120 8.75 -11.88 -2.47
CA SER A 120 7.50 -12.35 -1.90
C SER A 120 7.71 -13.30 -0.72
N LEU A 121 6.79 -13.27 0.25
CA LEU A 121 6.71 -14.22 1.35
C LEU A 121 5.24 -14.65 1.51
N THR A 122 4.88 -15.81 0.93
CA THR A 122 3.51 -16.32 0.90
C THR A 122 3.25 -17.42 1.91
N SER A 123 4.30 -17.93 2.53
CA SER A 123 4.23 -18.96 3.55
C SER A 123 5.27 -18.65 4.62
N TYR A 124 4.83 -18.53 5.86
CA TYR A 124 5.68 -18.22 7.01
C TYR A 124 5.10 -18.85 8.28
N PRO A 125 5.91 -18.98 9.35
CA PRO A 125 5.42 -19.52 10.63
C PRO A 125 4.23 -18.71 11.18
N ASP A 126 3.23 -19.40 11.70
CA ASP A 126 2.04 -18.79 12.29
C ASP A 126 1.39 -17.75 11.35
N ALA A 127 1.23 -18.12 10.07
CA ALA A 127 0.63 -17.28 9.06
C ALA A 127 -0.86 -17.12 9.33
N GLY A 128 -1.29 -15.87 9.42
CA GLY A 128 -2.67 -15.43 9.49
C GLY A 128 -3.07 -14.61 8.27
N TYR A 129 -4.00 -13.67 8.46
CA TYR A 129 -4.37 -12.70 7.44
C TYR A 129 -3.38 -11.53 7.48
N ASN A 130 -2.53 -11.42 6.46
CA ASN A 130 -1.46 -10.43 6.36
C ASN A 130 -2.03 -9.02 6.27
N HIS A 131 -1.94 -8.27 7.37
CA HIS A 131 -2.73 -7.07 7.61
C HIS A 131 -1.97 -5.80 7.27
N SER A 132 -0.85 -5.55 7.96
CA SER A 132 -0.11 -4.30 7.87
C SER A 132 1.35 -4.49 8.25
N GLY A 133 2.17 -3.47 8.04
CA GLY A 133 3.55 -3.50 8.47
C GLY A 133 4.31 -2.22 8.20
N TRP A 134 5.56 -2.18 8.67
CA TRP A 134 6.40 -1.01 8.58
C TRP A 134 7.88 -1.35 8.40
N LEU A 135 8.53 -0.64 7.48
CA LEU A 135 9.95 -0.80 7.19
C LEU A 135 10.80 0.04 8.15
N ASN A 136 11.90 -0.53 8.64
CA ASN A 136 12.85 0.22 9.45
C ASN A 136 13.59 1.29 8.62
N LYS A 137 14.38 2.12 9.29
CA LYS A 137 15.09 3.24 8.64
C LYS A 137 16.12 2.75 7.62
N SER A 138 16.86 1.68 7.91
CA SER A 138 17.90 1.12 7.02
C SER A 138 17.32 0.41 5.79
N GLY A 139 16.10 -0.11 5.87
CA GLY A 139 15.45 -0.73 4.72
C GLY A 139 15.65 -2.24 4.61
N ASP A 140 16.19 -2.86 5.65
CA ASP A 140 16.54 -4.27 5.70
C ASP A 140 15.66 -5.09 6.65
N ILE A 141 14.85 -4.43 7.48
CA ILE A 141 13.93 -5.07 8.43
C ILE A 141 12.51 -4.55 8.23
N TYR A 142 11.55 -5.45 8.16
CA TYR A 142 10.12 -5.13 8.10
C TYR A 142 9.39 -5.79 9.27
N ALA A 143 8.66 -5.00 10.04
CA ALA A 143 7.74 -5.52 11.04
C ALA A 143 6.38 -5.74 10.38
N MET A 144 5.93 -6.97 10.34
CA MET A 144 4.69 -7.41 9.69
C MET A 144 3.72 -7.95 10.74
N GLN A 145 2.45 -7.58 10.62
CA GLN A 145 1.40 -8.02 11.54
C GLN A 145 0.27 -8.71 10.77
N ASP A 146 -0.21 -9.82 11.34
CA ASP A 146 -1.46 -10.46 10.89
C ASP A 146 -2.65 -9.94 11.72
N GLU A 147 -3.85 -9.89 11.12
CA GLU A 147 -5.06 -9.34 11.76
C GLU A 147 -5.68 -10.31 12.78
N ASN A 148 -5.47 -11.61 12.61
CA ASN A 148 -6.12 -12.62 13.42
C ASN A 148 -5.66 -12.57 14.88
N HIS A 149 -6.58 -12.70 15.82
CA HIS A 149 -6.25 -12.75 17.25
C HIS A 149 -5.35 -13.94 17.58
N GLY A 150 -4.28 -13.67 18.36
CA GLY A 150 -3.31 -14.69 18.75
C GLY A 150 -2.21 -14.94 17.73
N TYR A 151 -2.16 -14.13 16.65
CA TYR A 151 -1.07 -14.13 15.70
C TYR A 151 -0.14 -12.95 16.00
N ASP A 152 1.14 -13.27 16.11
CA ASP A 152 2.16 -12.35 16.62
C ASP A 152 2.76 -11.49 15.51
N ILE A 153 3.49 -10.44 15.90
CA ILE A 153 4.25 -9.63 14.95
C ILE A 153 5.44 -10.45 14.44
N LYS A 154 5.58 -10.54 13.12
CA LYS A 154 6.74 -11.16 12.46
C LYS A 154 7.76 -10.09 12.10
N ILE A 155 9.01 -10.35 12.40
CA ILE A 155 10.13 -9.52 11.99
C ILE A 155 10.78 -10.20 10.79
N LEU A 156 10.78 -9.51 9.64
CA LEU A 156 11.33 -10.03 8.40
C LEU A 156 12.71 -9.45 8.13
N ASP A 157 13.63 -10.31 7.68
CA ASP A 157 14.89 -9.90 7.05
C ASP A 157 14.65 -9.68 5.55
N LEU A 158 14.90 -8.46 5.09
CA LEU A 158 14.78 -8.02 3.70
C LEU A 158 16.15 -7.72 3.07
N SER A 159 17.24 -8.12 3.66
CA SER A 159 18.60 -7.90 3.12
C SER A 159 18.81 -8.61 1.76
N ASP A 160 18.07 -9.69 1.53
CA ASP A 160 17.96 -10.37 0.23
C ASP A 160 16.49 -10.55 -0.13
N LEU A 161 15.97 -9.71 -1.03
CA LEU A 161 14.57 -9.75 -1.45
C LEU A 161 14.19 -11.04 -2.21
N THR A 162 15.16 -11.77 -2.72
CA THR A 162 14.93 -13.08 -3.37
C THR A 162 14.77 -14.20 -2.34
N ASN A 163 15.10 -13.94 -1.06
CA ASN A 163 15.04 -14.91 0.02
C ASN A 163 14.56 -14.27 1.34
N ILE A 164 13.40 -13.67 1.30
CA ILE A 164 12.77 -13.05 2.49
C ILE A 164 12.51 -14.10 3.56
N SER A 165 12.90 -13.84 4.80
CA SER A 165 12.73 -14.78 5.92
C SER A 165 12.20 -14.11 7.17
N VAL A 166 11.45 -14.87 7.99
CA VAL A 166 11.07 -14.47 9.34
C VAL A 166 12.22 -14.76 10.27
N ILE A 167 12.80 -13.73 10.88
CA ILE A 167 13.93 -13.85 11.81
C ILE A 167 13.50 -13.81 13.29
N SER A 168 12.29 -13.33 13.56
CA SER A 168 11.71 -13.33 14.91
C SER A 168 10.19 -13.25 14.84
N VAL A 169 9.56 -13.83 15.84
CA VAL A 169 8.12 -13.68 16.14
C VAL A 169 8.04 -13.07 17.54
N LEU A 170 7.32 -11.97 17.69
CA LEU A 170 7.15 -11.24 18.95
C LEU A 170 5.78 -11.61 19.55
N ASN A 171 5.80 -12.29 20.70
CA ASN A 171 4.63 -12.70 21.47
C ASN A 171 4.25 -11.63 22.48
#